data_49304d8f589e4d7b35e710a07fa46b7c
#
_entry.id   49304d8f589e4d7b35e710a07fa46b7c
#
_cell.length_a   1.000
_cell.length_b   1.000
_cell.length_c   1.000
_cell.angle_alpha   90.00
_cell.angle_beta   90.00
_cell.angle_gamma   90.00
#
_symmetry.space_group_name_H-M   'P 1'
#
loop_
_entity.id
_entity.type
_entity.pdbx_description
1 polymer ?
#
loop_
_entity_poly.entity_id
_entity_poly.type
_entity_poly.pdbx_seq_one_letter_code
_entity_poly.pdbx_strand_id
1 'polypeptide(L)'
;IQASKEVWGKIFGTIDTRQKFLDKRLELAQHEWARLKSNDSLECRNCHTAGAMDFSRQAPRAAEMHTKYLLTGQATCIDCHKGIAHELPDMTGVDPGWQIPATPAEPQQGASADEKAALRDYVEG
;
A
#
# COMPACT_ATOMS: atom_id res chain seq x y z
N ILE A 1 16.13 4.68 13.48
CA ILE A 1 17.23 3.87 12.89
C ILE A 1 17.19 3.87 11.36
N GLN A 2 16.00 3.85 10.69
CA GLN A 2 15.97 3.91 9.21
C GLN A 2 16.37 5.27 8.66
N ALA A 3 15.90 6.36 9.26
CA ALA A 3 16.29 7.73 8.87
C ALA A 3 17.80 7.98 8.99
N SER A 4 18.50 7.27 9.88
CA SER A 4 19.96 7.39 9.98
C SER A 4 20.70 6.86 8.75
N LYS A 5 20.14 5.91 7.99
CA LYS A 5 20.73 5.44 6.73
C LYS A 5 20.73 6.53 5.64
N GLU A 6 19.70 7.38 5.63
CA GLU A 6 19.62 8.52 4.70
C GLU A 6 20.66 9.59 5.04
N VAL A 7 20.86 9.85 6.34
CA VAL A 7 21.93 10.77 6.79
C VAL A 7 23.30 10.25 6.38
N TRP A 8 23.57 8.97 6.58
CA TRP A 8 24.81 8.33 6.12
C TRP A 8 24.94 8.36 4.60
N GLY A 9 23.86 8.09 3.88
CA GLY A 9 23.84 8.20 2.42
C GLY A 9 24.19 9.61 1.93
N LYS A 10 23.75 10.64 2.64
CA LYS A 10 24.12 12.04 2.37
C LYS A 10 25.61 12.31 2.66
N ILE A 11 26.11 11.85 3.81
CA ILE A 11 27.51 12.06 4.22
C ILE A 11 28.48 11.35 3.29
N PHE A 12 28.20 10.12 2.92
CA PHE A 12 29.06 9.33 2.00
C PHE A 12 28.82 9.61 0.51
N GLY A 13 27.97 10.57 0.20
CA GLY A 13 27.73 10.99 -1.19
C GLY A 13 26.97 9.99 -2.05
N THR A 14 26.23 9.06 -1.43
CA THR A 14 25.44 8.06 -2.16
C THR A 14 24.18 8.68 -2.78
N ILE A 15 23.58 9.68 -2.13
CA ILE A 15 22.36 10.40 -2.54
C ILE A 15 22.54 11.92 -2.34
N ASP A 16 23.75 12.45 -2.45
CA ASP A 16 24.07 13.86 -2.16
C ASP A 16 23.64 14.82 -3.27
N THR A 17 23.39 14.33 -4.46
CA THR A 17 22.92 15.12 -5.61
C THR A 17 21.54 14.69 -6.07
N ARG A 18 20.81 15.63 -6.71
CA ARG A 18 19.50 15.35 -7.32
C ARG A 18 19.58 14.18 -8.31
N GLN A 19 20.61 14.12 -9.14
CA GLN A 19 20.75 13.05 -10.14
C GLN A 19 20.92 11.69 -9.48
N LYS A 20 21.81 11.56 -8.51
CA LYS A 20 22.00 10.30 -7.76
C LYS A 20 20.73 9.85 -7.04
N PHE A 21 19.93 10.79 -6.53
CA PHE A 21 18.63 10.48 -5.94
C PHE A 21 17.66 9.94 -7.02
N LEU A 22 17.58 10.58 -8.19
CA LEU A 22 16.72 10.14 -9.28
C LEU A 22 17.10 8.76 -9.79
N ASP A 23 18.40 8.48 -9.93
CA ASP A 23 18.92 7.18 -10.36
C ASP A 23 18.58 6.05 -9.38
N LYS A 24 18.52 6.37 -8.08
CA LYS A 24 18.17 5.40 -7.02
C LYS A 24 16.69 5.39 -6.63
N ARG A 25 15.89 6.25 -7.22
CA ARG A 25 14.51 6.47 -6.79
C ARG A 25 13.66 5.21 -6.84
N LEU A 26 13.81 4.38 -7.87
CA LEU A 26 13.09 3.12 -7.98
C LEU A 26 13.49 2.14 -6.87
N GLU A 27 14.78 1.96 -6.63
CA GLU A 27 15.31 1.09 -5.56
C GLU A 27 14.78 1.51 -4.19
N LEU A 28 14.83 2.81 -3.89
CA LEU A 28 14.32 3.37 -2.64
C LEU A 28 12.81 3.16 -2.49
N ALA A 29 12.06 3.37 -3.57
CA ALA A 29 10.61 3.16 -3.58
C ALA A 29 10.25 1.69 -3.36
N GLN A 30 10.90 0.76 -4.06
CA GLN A 30 10.67 -0.68 -3.89
C GLN A 30 10.97 -1.15 -2.47
N HIS A 31 12.03 -0.63 -1.85
CA HIS A 31 12.39 -0.94 -0.47
C HIS A 31 11.30 -0.48 0.51
N GLU A 32 10.75 0.71 0.29
CA GLU A 32 9.68 1.25 1.13
C GLU A 32 8.35 0.52 0.91
N TRP A 33 8.00 0.18 -0.33
CA TRP A 33 6.80 -0.61 -0.61
C TRP A 33 6.88 -2.00 0.03
N ALA A 34 8.04 -2.66 -0.01
CA ALA A 34 8.23 -3.95 0.66
C ALA A 34 8.06 -3.83 2.18
N ARG A 35 8.58 -2.76 2.79
CA ARG A 35 8.41 -2.48 4.21
C ARG A 35 6.95 -2.27 4.58
N LEU A 36 6.24 -1.41 3.85
CA LEU A 36 4.81 -1.14 4.06
C LEU A 36 3.96 -2.39 3.85
N LYS A 37 4.30 -3.22 2.88
CA LYS A 37 3.61 -4.49 2.67
C LYS A 37 3.82 -5.45 3.83
N SER A 38 5.04 -5.55 4.36
CA SER A 38 5.38 -6.47 5.47
C SER A 38 4.69 -6.13 6.79
N ASN A 39 4.26 -4.89 6.99
CA ASN A 39 3.55 -4.44 8.19
C ASN A 39 2.06 -4.11 7.93
N ASP A 40 1.49 -4.64 6.84
CA ASP A 40 0.10 -4.41 6.44
C ASP A 40 -0.24 -2.91 6.28
N SER A 41 0.71 -2.13 5.77
CA SER A 41 0.56 -0.67 5.59
C SER A 41 0.14 0.05 6.87
N LEU A 42 0.75 -0.31 7.99
CA LEU A 42 0.42 0.18 9.33
C LEU A 42 0.31 1.71 9.39
N GLU A 43 1.21 2.43 8.74
CA GLU A 43 1.22 3.89 8.72
C GLU A 43 -0.03 4.47 8.06
N CYS A 44 -0.57 3.81 7.04
CA CYS A 44 -1.82 4.18 6.41
C CYS A 44 -3.02 3.87 7.32
N ARG A 45 -3.01 2.67 7.92
CA ARG A 45 -4.09 2.20 8.80
C ARG A 45 -4.21 2.97 10.09
N ASN A 46 -3.19 3.67 10.54
CA ASN A 46 -3.27 4.57 11.70
C ASN A 46 -4.31 5.68 11.53
N CYS A 47 -4.60 6.07 10.28
CA CYS A 47 -5.61 7.09 9.96
C CYS A 47 -6.76 6.55 9.08
N HIS A 48 -6.51 5.50 8.29
CA HIS A 48 -7.46 4.93 7.33
C HIS A 48 -7.87 3.51 7.74
N THR A 49 -8.51 3.40 8.91
CA THR A 49 -9.13 2.12 9.32
C THR A 49 -10.37 1.83 8.48
N ALA A 50 -10.74 0.56 8.34
CA ALA A 50 -11.95 0.18 7.60
C ALA A 50 -13.20 0.85 8.18
N GLY A 51 -13.32 0.96 9.50
CA GLY A 51 -14.44 1.63 10.15
C GLY A 51 -14.47 3.16 9.98
N ALA A 52 -13.37 3.78 9.57
CA ALA A 52 -13.31 5.22 9.26
C ALA A 52 -13.55 5.53 7.79
N MET A 53 -13.61 4.52 6.93
CA MET A 53 -13.84 4.67 5.50
C MET A 53 -15.32 4.44 5.16
N ASP A 54 -15.91 5.42 4.46
CA ASP A 54 -17.26 5.28 3.91
C ASP A 54 -17.17 4.81 2.45
N PHE A 55 -17.34 3.52 2.23
CA PHE A 55 -17.24 2.91 0.91
C PHE A 55 -18.37 3.37 -0.02
N SER A 56 -19.53 3.78 0.51
CA SER A 56 -20.66 4.26 -0.30
C SER A 56 -20.36 5.59 -0.99
N ARG A 57 -19.40 6.35 -0.47
CA ARG A 57 -18.96 7.64 -1.02
C ARG A 57 -17.76 7.54 -1.95
N GLN A 58 -17.21 6.35 -2.10
CA GLN A 58 -16.08 6.12 -2.99
C GLN A 58 -16.56 5.90 -4.43
N ALA A 59 -15.64 6.07 -5.40
CA ALA A 59 -15.92 5.66 -6.76
C ALA A 59 -16.25 4.14 -6.81
N PRO A 60 -17.21 3.69 -7.61
CA PRO A 60 -17.68 2.29 -7.59
C PRO A 60 -16.56 1.26 -7.69
N ARG A 61 -15.57 1.49 -8.55
CA ARG A 61 -14.40 0.60 -8.67
C ARG A 61 -13.56 0.57 -7.40
N ALA A 62 -13.38 1.70 -6.73
CA ALA A 62 -12.59 1.78 -5.50
C ALA A 62 -13.31 1.03 -4.36
N ALA A 63 -14.62 1.24 -4.20
CA ALA A 63 -15.45 0.54 -3.24
C ALA A 63 -15.40 -0.98 -3.46
N GLU A 64 -15.55 -1.44 -4.70
CA GLU A 64 -15.44 -2.86 -5.06
C GLU A 64 -14.06 -3.43 -4.69
N MET A 65 -12.97 -2.75 -5.05
CA MET A 65 -11.62 -3.22 -4.78
C MET A 65 -11.32 -3.27 -3.28
N HIS A 66 -11.74 -2.27 -2.53
CA HIS A 66 -11.58 -2.25 -1.08
C HIS A 66 -12.38 -3.37 -0.41
N THR A 67 -13.64 -3.53 -0.78
CA THR A 67 -14.48 -4.60 -0.23
C THR A 67 -13.92 -5.99 -0.54
N LYS A 68 -13.50 -6.21 -1.78
CA LYS A 68 -13.10 -7.52 -2.26
C LYS A 68 -11.71 -7.95 -1.83
N TYR A 69 -10.76 -7.02 -1.75
CA TYR A 69 -9.36 -7.37 -1.53
C TYR A 69 -8.77 -6.78 -0.24
N LEU A 70 -9.14 -5.56 0.14
CA LEU A 70 -8.63 -4.94 1.37
C LEU A 70 -9.30 -5.52 2.62
N LEU A 71 -10.64 -5.57 2.66
CA LEU A 71 -11.37 -6.08 3.82
C LEU A 71 -11.20 -7.59 4.03
N THR A 72 -10.85 -8.31 2.98
CA THR A 72 -10.57 -9.76 3.06
C THR A 72 -9.11 -10.08 3.37
N GLY A 73 -8.25 -9.06 3.49
CA GLY A 73 -6.82 -9.22 3.76
C GLY A 73 -6.00 -9.77 2.59
N GLN A 74 -6.55 -9.79 1.38
CA GLN A 74 -5.84 -10.29 0.19
C GLN A 74 -4.85 -9.27 -0.38
N ALA A 75 -5.05 -7.98 -0.09
CA ALA A 75 -4.14 -6.91 -0.47
C ALA A 75 -4.00 -5.90 0.65
N THR A 76 -2.85 -5.26 0.70
CA THR A 76 -2.57 -4.14 1.60
C THR A 76 -2.78 -2.80 0.87
N CYS A 77 -2.84 -1.69 1.59
CA CYS A 77 -3.01 -0.36 0.99
C CYS A 77 -1.93 -0.08 -0.06
N ILE A 78 -0.67 -0.39 0.26
CA ILE A 78 0.46 -0.10 -0.65
C ILE A 78 0.47 -0.97 -1.90
N ASP A 79 -0.20 -2.10 -1.92
CA ASP A 79 -0.27 -2.92 -3.12
C ASP A 79 -0.93 -2.16 -4.29
N CYS A 80 -1.93 -1.33 -4.00
CA CYS A 80 -2.64 -0.53 -4.99
C CYS A 80 -2.26 0.96 -4.97
N HIS A 81 -1.83 1.52 -3.83
CA HIS A 81 -1.62 2.95 -3.62
C HIS A 81 -0.15 3.36 -3.62
N LYS A 82 0.67 2.85 -4.55
CA LYS A 82 2.12 3.12 -4.61
C LYS A 82 2.48 4.57 -4.89
N GLY A 83 1.67 5.29 -5.64
CA GLY A 83 1.94 6.68 -6.07
C GLY A 83 1.27 7.77 -5.25
N ILE A 84 0.71 7.47 -4.07
CA ILE A 84 -0.16 8.40 -3.36
C ILE A 84 0.59 9.58 -2.72
N ALA A 85 1.80 9.36 -2.24
CA ALA A 85 2.60 10.40 -1.56
C ALA A 85 3.61 11.09 -2.48
N HIS A 86 4.10 10.39 -3.48
CA HIS A 86 5.11 10.86 -4.43
C HIS A 86 4.76 10.39 -5.83
N GLU A 87 5.15 11.18 -6.83
CA GLU A 87 5.12 10.71 -8.21
C GLU A 87 5.91 9.40 -8.36
N LEU A 88 5.37 8.43 -9.07
CA LEU A 88 6.04 7.16 -9.28
C LEU A 88 7.38 7.35 -10.02
N PRO A 89 8.41 6.56 -9.71
CA PRO A 89 9.58 6.45 -10.57
C PRO A 89 9.19 5.83 -11.93
N ASP A 90 10.12 5.76 -12.86
CA ASP A 90 9.89 5.01 -14.08
C ASP A 90 9.62 3.53 -13.75
N MET A 91 8.43 3.08 -14.12
CA MET A 91 7.93 1.72 -13.86
C MET A 91 8.08 0.80 -15.08
N THR A 92 8.78 1.22 -16.14
CA THR A 92 8.98 0.41 -17.33
C THR A 92 9.72 -0.88 -16.98
N GLY A 93 9.10 -2.02 -17.26
CA GLY A 93 9.67 -3.34 -16.98
C GLY A 93 9.74 -3.72 -15.50
N VAL A 94 9.14 -2.92 -14.63
CA VAL A 94 9.09 -3.21 -13.18
C VAL A 94 7.87 -4.07 -12.86
N ASP A 95 8.08 -5.15 -12.12
CA ASP A 95 6.97 -5.93 -11.57
C ASP A 95 6.16 -5.06 -10.61
N PRO A 96 4.86 -4.82 -10.86
CA PRO A 96 4.02 -4.05 -9.96
C PRO A 96 3.80 -4.74 -8.60
N GLY A 97 4.21 -5.99 -8.43
CA GLY A 97 4.00 -6.80 -7.24
C GLY A 97 2.61 -7.44 -7.24
N TRP A 98 1.76 -7.06 -6.28
CA TRP A 98 0.41 -7.60 -6.22
C TRP A 98 -0.41 -7.25 -7.45
N GLN A 99 -1.09 -8.24 -8.00
CA GLN A 99 -2.03 -8.09 -9.12
C GLN A 99 -3.39 -8.64 -8.71
N ILE A 100 -4.45 -8.11 -9.31
CA ILE A 100 -5.80 -8.60 -9.08
C ILE A 100 -5.86 -10.08 -9.48
N PRO A 101 -6.17 -11.02 -8.55
CA PRO A 101 -6.28 -12.42 -8.86
C PRO A 101 -7.35 -12.69 -9.94
N ALA A 102 -7.06 -13.58 -10.87
CA ALA A 102 -8.02 -13.99 -11.89
C ALA A 102 -9.25 -14.70 -11.30
N THR A 103 -9.06 -15.37 -10.15
CA THR A 103 -10.13 -15.96 -9.35
C THR A 103 -10.05 -15.38 -7.95
N PRO A 104 -11.15 -14.90 -7.34
CA PRO A 104 -11.14 -14.44 -5.97
C PRO A 104 -10.67 -15.58 -5.04
N ALA A 105 -9.61 -15.35 -4.29
CA ALA A 105 -9.23 -16.27 -3.22
C ALA A 105 -10.28 -16.21 -2.09
N GLU A 106 -10.45 -17.30 -1.37
CA GLU A 106 -11.25 -17.28 -0.15
C GLU A 106 -10.66 -16.31 0.88
N PRO A 107 -11.50 -15.67 1.73
CA PRO A 107 -11.03 -14.71 2.74
C PRO A 107 -9.96 -15.35 3.65
N GLN A 108 -8.82 -14.70 3.74
CA GLN A 108 -7.79 -15.14 4.69
C GLN A 108 -8.28 -14.89 6.12
N GLN A 109 -7.97 -15.82 7.03
CA GLN A 109 -8.46 -15.83 8.42
C GLN A 109 -7.89 -14.70 9.32
N GLY A 110 -7.28 -13.67 8.74
CA GLY A 110 -6.58 -12.59 9.46
C GLY A 110 -7.32 -11.25 9.56
N ALA A 111 -8.50 -11.11 8.96
CA ALA A 111 -9.26 -9.86 9.08
C ALA A 111 -9.72 -9.64 10.53
N SER A 112 -9.52 -8.43 11.06
CA SER A 112 -9.96 -8.06 12.40
C SER A 112 -11.48 -8.15 12.55
N ALA A 113 -11.97 -8.25 13.80
CA ALA A 113 -13.40 -8.30 14.06
C ALA A 113 -14.13 -7.06 13.51
N ASP A 114 -13.47 -5.89 13.57
CA ASP A 114 -14.02 -4.62 13.07
C ASP A 114 -14.10 -4.60 11.54
N GLU A 115 -13.14 -5.19 10.84
CA GLU A 115 -13.17 -5.30 9.37
C GLU A 115 -14.27 -6.25 8.91
N LYS A 116 -14.50 -7.34 9.65
CA LYS A 116 -15.62 -8.26 9.38
C LYS A 116 -16.98 -7.63 9.65
N ALA A 117 -17.11 -6.77 10.67
CA ALA A 117 -18.33 -6.04 10.95
C ALA A 117 -18.63 -5.02 9.84
N ALA A 118 -17.65 -4.24 9.42
CA ALA A 118 -17.79 -3.28 8.31
C ALA A 118 -18.21 -3.95 6.98
N LEU A 119 -17.73 -5.17 6.74
CA LEU A 119 -18.12 -5.95 5.56
C LEU A 119 -19.58 -6.39 5.61
N ARG A 120 -20.08 -6.83 6.77
CA ARG A 120 -21.51 -7.22 6.93
C ARG A 120 -22.43 -6.05 6.67
N ASP A 121 -22.17 -4.91 7.32
CA ASP A 121 -23.01 -3.72 7.16
C ASP A 121 -23.05 -3.22 5.72
N TYR A 122 -21.98 -3.41 4.96
CA TYR A 122 -21.94 -3.03 3.54
C TYR A 122 -22.71 -3.99 2.63
N VAL A 123 -22.74 -5.29 2.94
CA VAL A 123 -23.39 -6.32 2.10
C VAL A 123 -24.88 -6.41 2.40
N GLU A 124 -25.32 -6.08 3.62
CA GLU A 124 -26.73 -6.19 4.06
C GLU A 124 -27.52 -4.87 3.89
N GLY A 125 -26.87 -3.75 3.57
CA GLY A 125 -27.46 -2.42 3.34
C GLY A 125 -27.61 -2.11 1.88
#